data_1580b16445781079bb0125b041e6e865
#
_entry.id   1580b16445781079bb0125b041e6e865
#
_cell.length_a   1.000
_cell.length_b   1.000
_cell.length_c   1.000
_cell.angle_alpha   90.00
_cell.angle_beta   90.00
_cell.angle_gamma   90.00
#
_symmetry.space_group_name_H-M   'P 1'
#
loop_
_entity.id
_entity.type
_entity.pdbx_description
1 polymer ?
#
loop_
_entity_poly.entity_id
_entity_poly.type
_entity_poly.pdbx_seq_one_letter_code
_entity_poly.pdbx_strand_id
1 'polypeptide(L)'
;IPPGTCTEIVYPTIKKIFLKRKLNPNKVYIAHSSERVTPGKNYLSSVVNSYRVYSGINKKSEIKCKNFLSKVINVKKYPLYKLKNTNSSELSKLMENSYRAVNIAFVDEWSRLAEKINVDLFDVINAIKKRPTHNNLKDPGFGVGGYCLTKDPLMAMVGVKQIFNIKQNFQFSKLAVKTNNSM
;
A
#
# COMPACT_ATOMS: atom_id res chain seq x y z
N ILE A 1 -3.62 5.49 3.88
CA ILE A 1 -3.93 6.93 3.83
C ILE A 1 -3.37 7.53 2.55
N PRO A 2 -4.04 8.56 1.97
CA PRO A 2 -3.56 9.29 0.80
C PRO A 2 -2.26 10.06 1.06
N PRO A 3 -1.44 10.30 0.00
CA PRO A 3 -0.30 11.19 0.10
C PRO A 3 -0.72 12.59 0.59
N GLY A 4 0.09 13.17 1.49
CA GLY A 4 -0.19 14.46 2.12
C GLY A 4 -0.96 14.38 3.44
N THR A 5 -1.50 13.23 3.80
CA THR A 5 -2.29 13.10 5.03
C THR A 5 -1.48 13.49 6.27
N CYS A 6 -0.24 13.03 6.40
CA CYS A 6 0.59 13.33 7.57
C CYS A 6 0.96 14.81 7.67
N THR A 7 1.29 15.44 6.53
CA THR A 7 1.78 16.83 6.52
C THR A 7 0.67 17.86 6.49
N GLU A 8 -0.39 17.62 5.72
CA GLU A 8 -1.43 18.62 5.46
C GLU A 8 -2.65 18.47 6.38
N ILE A 9 -2.84 17.29 6.98
CA ILE A 9 -4.00 17.04 7.84
C ILE A 9 -3.58 16.74 9.29
N VAL A 10 -2.79 15.67 9.48
CA VAL A 10 -2.48 15.17 10.84
C VAL A 10 -1.62 16.16 11.62
N TYR A 11 -0.52 16.63 11.02
CA TYR A 11 0.41 17.53 11.70
C TYR A 11 -0.24 18.88 12.06
N PRO A 12 -0.92 19.60 11.15
CA PRO A 12 -1.58 20.85 11.50
C PRO A 12 -2.65 20.68 12.57
N THR A 13 -3.44 19.59 12.51
CA THR A 13 -4.49 19.30 13.47
C THR A 13 -3.91 19.10 14.88
N ILE A 14 -2.89 18.25 15.00
CA ILE A 14 -2.25 17.97 16.29
C ILE A 14 -1.55 19.23 16.83
N LYS A 15 -0.86 19.98 15.96
CA LYS A 15 -0.22 21.25 16.31
C LYS A 15 -1.22 22.24 16.90
N LYS A 16 -2.40 22.40 16.27
CA LYS A 16 -3.49 23.25 16.76
C LYS A 16 -3.98 22.82 18.14
N ILE A 17 -4.13 21.51 18.36
CA ILE A 17 -4.55 20.97 19.66
C ILE A 17 -3.50 21.24 20.74
N PHE A 18 -2.20 21.05 20.44
CA PHE A 18 -1.11 21.33 21.37
C PHE A 18 -1.10 22.80 21.79
N LEU A 19 -1.22 23.72 20.84
CA LEU A 19 -1.31 25.15 21.11
C LEU A 19 -2.51 25.49 22.01
N LYS A 20 -3.70 24.95 21.69
CA LYS A 20 -4.91 25.15 22.50
C LYS A 20 -4.72 24.66 23.94
N ARG A 21 -3.97 23.58 24.13
CA ARG A 21 -3.66 22.99 25.45
C ARG A 21 -2.41 23.59 26.11
N LYS A 22 -1.83 24.66 25.57
CA LYS A 22 -0.59 25.29 26.04
C LYS A 22 0.61 24.31 26.10
N LEU A 23 0.60 23.29 25.23
CA LEU A 23 1.69 22.33 25.10
C LEU A 23 2.67 22.80 24.02
N ASN A 24 3.93 22.39 24.12
CA ASN A 24 4.96 22.75 23.14
C ASN A 24 4.74 21.97 21.81
N PRO A 25 4.36 22.63 20.70
CA PRO A 25 4.11 21.97 19.43
C PRO A 25 5.37 21.37 18.78
N ASN A 26 6.57 21.80 19.19
CA ASN A 26 7.84 21.23 18.70
C ASN A 26 8.11 19.83 19.26
N LYS A 27 7.32 19.37 20.23
CA LYS A 27 7.36 18.01 20.78
C LYS A 27 6.43 17.03 20.05
N VAL A 28 5.77 17.47 18.96
CA VAL A 28 4.96 16.60 18.11
C VAL A 28 5.88 15.85 17.15
N TYR A 29 5.78 14.52 17.18
CA TYR A 29 6.53 13.64 16.28
C TYR A 29 5.54 12.81 15.47
N ILE A 30 5.56 13.00 14.14
CA ILE A 30 4.69 12.29 13.21
C ILE A 30 5.54 11.58 12.18
N ALA A 31 5.22 10.33 11.96
CA ALA A 31 5.85 9.48 10.98
C ALA A 31 4.81 8.55 10.33
N HIS A 32 5.13 8.06 9.17
CA HIS A 32 4.34 7.07 8.46
C HIS A 32 5.16 5.80 8.19
N SER A 33 4.53 4.66 8.43
CA SER A 33 5.02 3.35 7.99
C SER A 33 3.82 2.49 7.63
N SER A 34 3.89 1.82 6.48
CA SER A 34 2.79 1.00 6.01
C SER A 34 2.71 -0.33 6.74
N GLU A 35 1.49 -0.77 7.05
CA GLU A 35 1.21 -2.09 7.64
C GLU A 35 1.36 -3.20 6.60
N ARG A 36 1.89 -4.36 7.05
CA ARG A 36 2.20 -5.55 6.23
C ARG A 36 1.54 -6.82 6.77
N VAL A 37 0.55 -6.67 7.62
CA VAL A 37 -0.12 -7.82 8.23
C VAL A 37 -0.80 -8.71 7.17
N THR A 38 -0.60 -10.01 7.32
CA THR A 38 -1.32 -11.04 6.56
C THR A 38 -2.23 -11.77 7.54
N PRO A 39 -3.55 -11.70 7.37
CA PRO A 39 -4.49 -12.45 8.21
C PRO A 39 -4.24 -13.95 8.15
N GLY A 40 -4.51 -14.65 9.25
CA GLY A 40 -4.38 -16.11 9.35
C GLY A 40 -3.37 -16.57 10.40
N LYS A 41 -2.97 -17.83 10.33
CA LYS A 41 -2.10 -18.49 11.33
C LYS A 41 -0.77 -17.77 11.59
N ASN A 42 -0.23 -17.09 10.59
CA ASN A 42 1.05 -16.38 10.66
C ASN A 42 0.93 -14.88 10.95
N TYR A 43 -0.18 -14.43 11.54
CA TYR A 43 -0.48 -13.02 11.77
C TYR A 43 0.69 -12.23 12.39
N LEU A 44 1.13 -12.61 13.59
CA LEU A 44 2.24 -11.93 14.29
C LEU A 44 3.56 -12.05 13.53
N SER A 45 3.84 -13.22 12.95
CA SER A 45 5.03 -13.43 12.15
C SER A 45 5.06 -12.50 10.93
N SER A 46 3.93 -12.26 10.27
CA SER A 46 3.85 -11.33 9.13
C SER A 46 4.10 -9.88 9.52
N VAL A 47 3.75 -9.49 10.76
CA VAL A 47 4.05 -8.15 11.29
C VAL A 47 5.54 -8.00 11.56
N VAL A 48 6.16 -8.98 12.24
CA VAL A 48 7.55 -8.93 12.69
C VAL A 48 8.54 -9.20 11.55
N ASN A 49 8.21 -10.13 10.66
CA ASN A 49 9.07 -10.64 9.60
C ASN A 49 8.69 -10.09 8.21
N SER A 50 8.63 -8.78 8.07
CA SER A 50 8.35 -8.14 6.80
C SER A 50 9.15 -6.86 6.60
N TYR A 51 9.56 -6.60 5.36
CA TYR A 51 10.17 -5.31 5.01
C TYR A 51 9.21 -4.16 5.26
N ARG A 52 9.71 -3.10 5.89
CA ARG A 52 8.94 -1.88 6.16
C ARG A 52 9.58 -0.67 5.53
N VAL A 53 8.77 0.11 4.84
CA VAL A 53 9.14 1.48 4.50
C VAL A 53 8.71 2.40 5.63
N TYR A 54 9.47 3.46 5.88
CA TYR A 54 9.12 4.48 6.85
C TYR A 54 9.62 5.86 6.45
N SER A 55 9.01 6.88 7.00
CA SER A 55 9.43 8.27 6.87
C SER A 55 8.88 9.10 8.02
N GLY A 56 9.44 10.26 8.25
CA GLY A 56 8.94 11.23 9.22
C GLY A 56 8.71 12.60 8.59
N ILE A 57 7.88 13.43 9.20
CA ILE A 57 7.67 14.82 8.75
C ILE A 57 8.94 15.67 8.94
N ASN A 58 9.84 15.25 9.82
CA ASN A 58 11.16 15.85 10.07
C ASN A 58 12.13 14.78 10.60
N LYS A 59 13.41 15.14 10.72
CA LYS A 59 14.48 14.24 11.14
C LYS A 59 14.25 13.61 12.53
N LYS A 60 13.71 14.36 13.49
CA LYS A 60 13.41 13.83 14.83
C LYS A 60 12.31 12.77 14.78
N SER A 61 11.26 13.01 14.00
CA SER A 61 10.18 12.04 13.77
C SER A 61 10.68 10.77 13.09
N GLU A 62 11.55 10.92 12.08
CA GLU A 62 12.18 9.81 11.37
C GLU A 62 12.99 8.92 12.31
N ILE A 63 13.85 9.52 13.15
CA ILE A 63 14.68 8.78 14.12
C ILE A 63 13.81 8.03 15.14
N LYS A 64 12.78 8.69 15.70
CA LYS A 64 11.87 8.05 16.65
C LYS A 64 11.09 6.89 16.00
N CYS A 65 10.63 7.06 14.77
CA CYS A 65 9.97 6.00 14.02
C CYS A 65 10.90 4.80 13.78
N LYS A 66 12.12 5.05 13.30
CA LYS A 66 13.13 4.01 13.12
C LYS A 66 13.38 3.24 14.41
N ASN A 67 13.62 3.95 15.53
CA ASN A 67 13.92 3.33 16.81
C ASN A 67 12.75 2.48 17.33
N PHE A 68 11.50 2.93 17.11
CA PHE A 68 10.31 2.16 17.46
C PHE A 68 10.19 0.90 16.59
N LEU A 69 10.25 1.05 15.28
CA LEU A 69 10.12 -0.07 14.35
C LEU A 69 11.21 -1.12 14.55
N SER A 70 12.45 -0.70 14.85
CA SER A 70 13.57 -1.61 15.11
C SER A 70 13.39 -2.49 16.36
N LYS A 71 12.47 -2.13 17.26
CA LYS A 71 12.11 -2.96 18.42
C LYS A 71 11.04 -4.01 18.11
N VAL A 72 10.26 -3.80 17.04
CA VAL A 72 9.14 -4.65 16.64
C VAL A 72 9.52 -5.56 15.48
N ILE A 73 10.22 -5.01 14.51
CA ILE A 73 10.56 -5.72 13.26
C ILE A 73 11.90 -6.46 13.43
N ASN A 74 11.99 -7.65 12.87
CA ASN A 74 13.24 -8.40 12.75
C ASN A 74 14.16 -7.74 11.72
N VAL A 75 14.75 -6.60 12.10
CA VAL A 75 15.54 -5.75 11.19
C VAL A 75 16.85 -6.39 10.72
N LYS A 76 17.30 -7.47 11.37
CA LYS A 76 18.47 -8.25 10.90
C LYS A 76 18.17 -8.94 9.58
N LYS A 77 16.98 -9.51 9.44
CA LYS A 77 16.54 -10.20 8.22
C LYS A 77 15.73 -9.30 7.28
N TYR A 78 15.00 -8.33 7.81
CA TYR A 78 14.11 -7.42 7.08
C TYR A 78 14.47 -5.95 7.38
N PRO A 79 15.55 -5.42 6.80
CA PRO A 79 15.99 -4.05 7.03
C PRO A 79 14.89 -3.04 6.73
N LEU A 80 14.83 -1.99 7.55
CA LEU A 80 13.90 -0.88 7.33
C LEU A 80 14.37 -0.02 6.16
N TYR A 81 13.48 0.30 5.24
CA TYR A 81 13.77 1.17 4.11
C TYR A 81 13.22 2.57 4.34
N LYS A 82 14.13 3.55 4.45
CA LYS A 82 13.77 4.94 4.63
C LYS A 82 13.37 5.58 3.30
N LEU A 83 12.20 6.23 3.26
CA LEU A 83 11.77 7.08 2.15
C LEU A 83 12.01 8.58 2.48
N LYS A 84 12.07 9.40 1.44
CA LYS A 84 12.45 10.83 1.54
C LYS A 84 11.51 11.62 2.45
N ASN A 85 10.20 11.39 2.35
CA ASN A 85 9.15 12.10 3.09
C ASN A 85 7.91 11.22 3.29
N THR A 86 6.93 11.70 4.04
CA THR A 86 5.69 10.97 4.33
C THR A 86 4.84 10.76 3.08
N ASN A 87 4.80 11.72 2.14
CA ASN A 87 4.08 11.53 0.87
C ASN A 87 4.59 10.31 0.12
N SER A 88 5.92 10.09 0.10
CA SER A 88 6.53 8.93 -0.54
C SER A 88 6.12 7.60 0.12
N SER A 89 6.09 7.55 1.46
CA SER A 89 5.70 6.32 2.18
C SER A 89 4.19 6.06 2.12
N GLU A 90 3.37 7.09 2.13
CA GLU A 90 1.92 7.02 1.92
C GLU A 90 1.61 6.51 0.51
N LEU A 91 2.25 7.11 -0.51
CA LEU A 91 2.08 6.71 -1.91
C LEU A 91 2.52 5.27 -2.16
N SER A 92 3.65 4.83 -1.56
CA SER A 92 4.19 3.49 -1.77
C SER A 92 3.19 2.39 -1.43
N LYS A 93 2.42 2.55 -0.36
CA LYS A 93 1.39 1.58 0.05
C LYS A 93 0.23 1.52 -0.92
N LEU A 94 -0.25 2.67 -1.38
CA LEU A 94 -1.37 2.74 -2.33
C LEU A 94 -0.95 2.19 -3.70
N MET A 95 0.25 2.51 -4.16
CA MET A 95 0.80 2.02 -5.43
C MET A 95 0.96 0.49 -5.40
N GLU A 96 1.46 -0.08 -4.29
CA GLU A 96 1.58 -1.52 -4.13
C GLU A 96 0.22 -2.24 -4.18
N ASN A 97 -0.79 -1.71 -3.49
CA ASN A 97 -2.13 -2.30 -3.51
C ASN A 97 -2.80 -2.11 -4.89
N SER A 98 -2.57 -0.98 -5.56
CA SER A 98 -3.02 -0.76 -6.94
C SER A 98 -2.39 -1.75 -7.91
N TYR A 99 -1.07 -1.99 -7.81
CA TYR A 99 -0.37 -3.00 -8.59
C TYR A 99 -0.97 -4.40 -8.41
N ARG A 100 -1.26 -4.79 -7.16
CA ARG A 100 -1.91 -6.08 -6.87
C ARG A 100 -3.30 -6.17 -7.51
N ALA A 101 -4.11 -5.13 -7.37
CA ALA A 101 -5.46 -5.09 -7.95
C ALA A 101 -5.43 -5.20 -9.48
N VAL A 102 -4.50 -4.50 -10.14
CA VAL A 102 -4.31 -4.55 -11.60
C VAL A 102 -3.85 -5.94 -12.04
N ASN A 103 -2.90 -6.55 -11.32
CA ASN A 103 -2.38 -7.88 -11.65
C ASN A 103 -3.47 -8.96 -11.53
N ILE A 104 -4.35 -8.86 -10.53
CA ILE A 104 -5.49 -9.77 -10.37
C ILE A 104 -6.50 -9.56 -11.50
N ALA A 105 -6.88 -8.30 -11.79
CA ALA A 105 -7.82 -7.99 -12.86
C ALA A 105 -7.31 -8.45 -14.24
N PHE A 106 -6.00 -8.32 -14.49
CA PHE A 106 -5.37 -8.82 -15.70
C PHE A 106 -5.56 -10.32 -15.85
N VAL A 107 -5.26 -11.09 -14.80
CA VAL A 107 -5.41 -12.55 -14.86
C VAL A 107 -6.87 -12.97 -14.97
N ASP A 108 -7.79 -12.26 -14.31
CA ASP A 108 -9.23 -12.50 -14.41
C ASP A 108 -9.74 -12.32 -15.85
N GLU A 109 -9.32 -11.27 -16.52
CA GLU A 109 -9.69 -11.03 -17.92
C GLU A 109 -9.23 -12.19 -18.82
N TRP A 110 -8.01 -12.71 -18.63
CA TRP A 110 -7.48 -13.85 -19.38
C TRP A 110 -8.15 -15.17 -18.99
N SER A 111 -8.61 -15.33 -17.74
CA SER A 111 -9.32 -16.54 -17.32
C SER A 111 -10.65 -16.71 -18.09
N ARG A 112 -11.38 -15.63 -18.29
CA ARG A 112 -12.63 -15.64 -19.06
C ARG A 112 -12.41 -16.02 -20.53
N LEU A 113 -11.29 -15.63 -21.14
CA LEU A 113 -10.92 -16.08 -22.48
C LEU A 113 -10.53 -17.56 -22.47
N ALA A 114 -9.68 -17.98 -21.54
CA ALA A 114 -9.20 -19.35 -21.43
C ALA A 114 -10.36 -20.35 -21.28
N GLU A 115 -11.36 -20.01 -20.44
CA GLU A 115 -12.60 -20.81 -20.31
C GLU A 115 -13.33 -21.00 -21.65
N LYS A 116 -13.48 -19.92 -22.45
CA LYS A 116 -14.18 -19.95 -23.73
C LYS A 116 -13.49 -20.82 -24.79
N ILE A 117 -12.18 -20.95 -24.71
CA ILE A 117 -11.38 -21.72 -25.67
C ILE A 117 -10.86 -23.05 -25.07
N ASN A 118 -11.36 -23.43 -23.90
CA ASN A 118 -11.02 -24.66 -23.18
C ASN A 118 -9.50 -24.82 -22.93
N VAL A 119 -8.85 -23.76 -22.44
CA VAL A 119 -7.44 -23.74 -22.06
C VAL A 119 -7.32 -23.70 -20.54
N ASP A 120 -6.44 -24.54 -19.97
CA ASP A 120 -6.07 -24.45 -18.56
C ASP A 120 -5.11 -23.27 -18.33
N LEU A 121 -5.66 -22.18 -17.77
CA LEU A 121 -4.87 -20.98 -17.52
C LEU A 121 -3.83 -21.18 -16.41
N PHE A 122 -4.01 -22.14 -15.50
CA PHE A 122 -2.99 -22.44 -14.48
C PHE A 122 -1.72 -22.98 -15.12
N ASP A 123 -1.82 -23.86 -16.10
CA ASP A 123 -0.65 -24.35 -16.86
C ASP A 123 0.05 -23.22 -17.62
N VAL A 124 -0.72 -22.38 -18.29
CA VAL A 124 -0.17 -21.21 -19.00
C VAL A 124 0.60 -20.29 -18.03
N ILE A 125 0.01 -19.95 -16.89
CA ILE A 125 0.64 -19.10 -15.88
C ILE A 125 1.88 -19.76 -15.29
N ASN A 126 1.84 -21.06 -15.01
CA ASN A 126 2.98 -21.82 -14.51
C ASN A 126 4.15 -21.79 -15.52
N ALA A 127 3.86 -21.91 -16.81
CA ALA A 127 4.87 -21.79 -17.87
C ALA A 127 5.48 -20.36 -17.91
N ILE A 128 4.64 -19.32 -17.83
CA ILE A 128 5.10 -17.92 -17.82
C ILE A 128 5.98 -17.64 -16.60
N LYS A 129 5.61 -18.14 -15.41
CA LYS A 129 6.36 -17.97 -14.15
C LYS A 129 7.76 -18.61 -14.16
N LYS A 130 8.08 -19.49 -15.14
CA LYS A 130 9.44 -19.99 -15.34
C LYS A 130 10.44 -18.87 -15.67
N ARG A 131 9.98 -17.75 -16.22
CA ARG A 131 10.80 -16.56 -16.41
C ARG A 131 10.88 -15.78 -15.09
N PRO A 132 12.07 -15.54 -14.52
CA PRO A 132 12.22 -14.84 -13.23
C PRO A 132 11.52 -13.48 -13.16
N THR A 133 11.46 -12.77 -14.30
CA THR A 133 10.82 -11.44 -14.40
C THR A 133 9.28 -11.48 -14.34
N HIS A 134 8.66 -12.66 -14.42
CA HIS A 134 7.21 -12.84 -14.44
C HIS A 134 6.68 -13.74 -13.29
N ASN A 135 7.55 -14.10 -12.35
CA ASN A 135 7.20 -15.02 -11.25
C ASN A 135 6.15 -14.48 -10.28
N ASN A 136 5.85 -13.18 -10.33
CA ASN A 136 4.86 -12.51 -9.49
C ASN A 136 3.46 -12.40 -10.13
N LEU A 137 3.26 -12.96 -11.33
CA LEU A 137 1.95 -13.08 -11.94
C LEU A 137 1.01 -13.86 -11.00
N LYS A 138 -0.24 -13.41 -10.85
CA LYS A 138 -1.21 -14.06 -9.98
C LYS A 138 -1.82 -15.28 -10.66
N ASP A 139 -2.28 -16.22 -9.84
CA ASP A 139 -3.06 -17.35 -10.33
C ASP A 139 -4.52 -16.92 -10.50
N PRO A 140 -5.27 -17.59 -11.40
CA PRO A 140 -6.71 -17.42 -11.50
C PRO A 140 -7.40 -17.73 -10.17
N GLY A 141 -8.50 -17.06 -9.88
CA GLY A 141 -9.24 -17.26 -8.65
C GLY A 141 -10.56 -16.51 -8.65
N PHE A 142 -11.23 -16.56 -7.52
CA PHE A 142 -12.45 -15.79 -7.31
C PHE A 142 -12.16 -14.28 -7.23
N GLY A 143 -13.20 -13.46 -7.38
CA GLY A 143 -13.11 -12.00 -7.35
C GLY A 143 -12.42 -11.44 -6.12
N VAL A 144 -11.97 -10.20 -6.24
CA VAL A 144 -11.27 -9.49 -5.17
C VAL A 144 -12.23 -9.10 -4.07
N GLY A 145 -12.12 -9.77 -2.94
CA GLY A 145 -12.76 -9.36 -1.70
C GLY A 145 -11.84 -8.52 -0.81
N GLY A 146 -12.35 -8.16 0.37
CA GLY A 146 -11.62 -7.48 1.41
C GLY A 146 -11.58 -5.96 1.24
N TYR A 147 -11.07 -5.31 2.29
CA TYR A 147 -11.19 -3.86 2.44
C TYR A 147 -10.17 -3.06 1.62
N CYS A 148 -8.96 -3.59 1.43
CA CYS A 148 -7.86 -2.79 0.87
C CYS A 148 -7.92 -2.69 -0.65
N LEU A 149 -8.01 -3.81 -1.36
CA LEU A 149 -7.89 -3.81 -2.83
C LEU A 149 -9.10 -3.23 -3.55
N THR A 150 -10.25 -3.16 -2.88
CA THR A 150 -11.48 -2.55 -3.42
C THR A 150 -11.46 -1.02 -3.43
N LYS A 151 -10.66 -0.38 -2.56
CA LYS A 151 -10.64 1.09 -2.41
C LYS A 151 -9.28 1.75 -2.64
N ASP A 152 -8.17 1.11 -2.21
CA ASP A 152 -6.84 1.73 -2.24
C ASP A 152 -6.40 2.15 -3.65
N PRO A 153 -6.73 1.41 -4.73
CA PRO A 153 -6.42 1.84 -6.09
C PRO A 153 -7.02 3.21 -6.46
N LEU A 154 -8.12 3.59 -5.86
CA LEU A 154 -8.80 4.86 -6.12
C LEU A 154 -8.46 5.94 -5.07
N MET A 155 -7.97 5.53 -3.89
CA MET A 155 -7.74 6.43 -2.76
C MET A 155 -6.68 7.49 -3.07
N ALA A 156 -5.63 7.17 -3.83
CA ALA A 156 -4.61 8.15 -4.22
C ALA A 156 -5.21 9.28 -5.04
N MET A 157 -6.08 8.95 -6.02
CA MET A 157 -6.73 9.92 -6.90
C MET A 157 -7.65 10.87 -6.10
N VAL A 158 -8.47 10.31 -5.20
CA VAL A 158 -9.37 11.11 -4.35
C VAL A 158 -8.57 11.97 -3.39
N GLY A 159 -7.56 11.41 -2.75
CA GLY A 159 -6.74 12.11 -1.76
C GLY A 159 -5.96 13.29 -2.34
N VAL A 160 -5.30 13.11 -3.48
CA VAL A 160 -4.55 14.22 -4.10
C VAL A 160 -5.47 15.33 -4.62
N LYS A 161 -6.69 14.99 -5.03
CA LYS A 161 -7.71 15.99 -5.37
C LYS A 161 -8.12 16.81 -4.14
N GLN A 162 -8.38 16.16 -3.02
CA GLN A 162 -8.86 16.82 -1.80
C GLN A 162 -7.76 17.59 -1.08
N ILE A 163 -6.53 17.07 -1.05
CA ILE A 163 -5.43 17.64 -0.27
C ILE A 163 -4.66 18.68 -1.08
N PHE A 164 -4.39 18.42 -2.35
CA PHE A 164 -3.54 19.27 -3.20
C PHE A 164 -4.29 19.94 -4.35
N ASN A 165 -5.60 19.71 -4.48
CA ASN A 165 -6.42 20.16 -5.61
C ASN A 165 -5.89 19.69 -6.98
N ILE A 166 -5.20 18.54 -7.01
CA ILE A 166 -4.66 17.93 -8.23
C ILE A 166 -5.69 16.96 -8.82
N LYS A 167 -6.08 17.21 -10.08
CA LYS A 167 -6.93 16.27 -10.84
C LYS A 167 -6.03 15.29 -11.58
N GLN A 168 -5.98 14.05 -11.11
CA GLN A 168 -5.25 12.94 -11.75
C GLN A 168 -6.21 11.80 -12.05
N ASN A 169 -6.20 11.30 -13.29
CA ASN A 169 -7.00 10.14 -13.69
C ASN A 169 -6.12 8.88 -13.70
N PHE A 170 -6.47 7.92 -12.84
CA PHE A 170 -5.81 6.60 -12.76
C PHE A 170 -6.63 5.57 -13.54
N GLN A 171 -6.44 5.49 -14.86
CA GLN A 171 -7.23 4.62 -15.73
C GLN A 171 -7.07 3.15 -15.38
N PHE A 172 -5.84 2.64 -15.26
CA PHE A 172 -5.58 1.25 -14.88
C PHE A 172 -6.22 0.86 -13.54
N SER A 173 -6.10 1.73 -12.53
CA SER A 173 -6.70 1.48 -11.22
C SER A 173 -8.23 1.42 -11.29
N LYS A 174 -8.87 2.31 -12.06
CA LYS A 174 -10.32 2.30 -12.26
C LYS A 174 -10.80 1.05 -12.98
N LEU A 175 -10.13 0.67 -14.07
CA LEU A 175 -10.47 -0.53 -14.83
C LEU A 175 -10.27 -1.79 -13.98
N ALA A 176 -9.14 -1.87 -13.24
CA ALA A 176 -8.89 -3.01 -12.36
C ALA A 176 -9.98 -3.18 -11.29
N VAL A 177 -10.41 -2.09 -10.64
CA VAL A 177 -11.51 -2.17 -9.66
C VAL A 177 -12.82 -2.60 -10.33
N LYS A 178 -13.13 -2.06 -11.52
CA LYS A 178 -14.33 -2.44 -12.29
C LYS A 178 -14.30 -3.93 -12.67
N THR A 179 -13.18 -4.42 -13.21
CA THR A 179 -13.01 -5.84 -13.60
C THR A 179 -13.13 -6.75 -12.38
N ASN A 180 -12.41 -6.45 -11.30
CA ASN A 180 -12.46 -7.24 -10.06
C ASN A 180 -13.86 -7.29 -9.41
N ASN A 181 -14.69 -6.27 -9.62
CA ASN A 181 -16.07 -6.24 -9.09
C ASN A 181 -17.08 -6.92 -10.02
N SER A 182 -16.69 -7.35 -11.22
CA SER A 182 -17.57 -7.99 -12.21
C SER A 182 -17.52 -9.52 -12.17
N MET A 183 -16.79 -10.09 -11.23
CA MET A 183 -16.69 -11.53 -10.98
C MET A 183 -17.82 -12.07 -10.12
#